data_fa428af02768be4effd5c839dfd1277a
#
_entry.id   fa428af02768be4effd5c839dfd1277a
#
_cell.length_a   1.000
_cell.length_b   1.000
_cell.length_c   1.000
_cell.angle_alpha   90.00
_cell.angle_beta   90.00
_cell.angle_gamma   90.00
#
_symmetry.space_group_name_H-M   'P 1'
#
loop_
_entity.id
_entity.type
_entity.pdbx_description
1 polymer ?
#
loop_
_entity_poly.entity_id
_entity_poly.type
_entity_poly.pdbx_seq_one_letter_code
_entity_poly.pdbx_strand_id
1 'polypeptide(L)'
;MTKSTLQQQLETLSAARYPLHMPGHKRRVPPAPGLGCYAWDLTEIDGADDLHDADGILADAMARTAALYGARRCWYLVGGSTVGLLAGIRAL
;
A
#
# COMPACT_ATOMS: atom_id res chain seq x y z
N MET A 1 -20.24 9.74 -4.42
CA MET A 1 -18.81 9.97 -4.81
C MET A 1 -18.06 8.65 -4.77
N THR A 2 -17.38 8.29 -5.85
CA THR A 2 -16.49 7.12 -5.86
C THR A 2 -15.26 7.47 -5.04
N LYS A 3 -14.95 6.68 -3.99
CA LYS A 3 -13.70 6.86 -3.23
C LYS A 3 -12.51 6.68 -4.18
N SER A 4 -11.49 7.52 -4.05
CA SER A 4 -10.25 7.41 -4.81
C SER A 4 -9.58 6.06 -4.58
N THR A 5 -8.93 5.53 -5.60
CA THR A 5 -8.15 4.28 -5.48
C THR A 5 -6.91 4.50 -4.61
N LEU A 6 -6.31 3.42 -4.11
CA LEU A 6 -5.04 3.50 -3.37
C LEU A 6 -3.96 4.19 -4.23
N GLN A 7 -3.87 3.85 -5.52
CA GLN A 7 -2.94 4.49 -6.44
C GLN A 7 -3.13 6.01 -6.48
N GLN A 8 -4.37 6.50 -6.67
CA GLN A 8 -4.67 7.92 -6.71
C GLN A 8 -4.32 8.63 -5.40
N GLN A 9 -4.50 7.97 -4.27
CA GLN A 9 -4.13 8.52 -2.98
C GLN A 9 -2.61 8.63 -2.83
N LEU A 10 -1.87 7.60 -3.25
CA LEU A 10 -0.40 7.61 -3.25
C LEU A 10 0.17 8.66 -4.19
N GLU A 11 -0.39 8.81 -5.39
CA GLU A 11 -0.03 9.87 -6.34
C GLU A 11 -0.23 11.27 -5.73
N THR A 12 -1.35 11.48 -5.06
CA THR A 12 -1.67 12.77 -4.41
C THR A 12 -0.68 13.06 -3.28
N LEU A 13 -0.41 12.08 -2.41
CA LEU A 13 0.55 12.21 -1.31
C LEU A 13 1.97 12.49 -1.85
N SER A 14 2.38 11.76 -2.88
CA SER A 14 3.69 11.91 -3.50
C SER A 14 3.90 13.31 -4.09
N ALA A 15 2.88 13.86 -4.75
CA ALA A 15 2.92 15.19 -5.32
C ALA A 15 2.97 16.30 -4.26
N ALA A 16 2.31 16.09 -3.11
CA ALA A 16 2.20 17.06 -2.03
C ALA A 16 3.42 17.10 -1.09
N ARG A 17 4.28 16.07 -1.13
CA ARG A 17 5.36 15.89 -0.13
C ARG A 17 6.74 15.93 -0.77
N TYR A 18 7.63 16.73 -0.19
CA TYR A 18 9.06 16.68 -0.55
C TYR A 18 9.69 15.40 0.03
N PRO A 19 10.45 14.61 -0.78
CA PRO A 19 10.88 13.27 -0.37
C PRO A 19 12.11 13.28 0.54
N LEU A 20 12.00 13.82 1.74
CA LEU A 20 13.04 13.78 2.78
C LEU A 20 13.07 12.44 3.54
N HIS A 21 12.01 11.64 3.41
CA HIS A 21 11.88 10.32 4.00
C HIS A 21 12.52 9.23 3.11
N MET A 22 12.66 8.02 3.64
CA MET A 22 12.97 6.84 2.82
C MET A 22 11.85 6.57 1.80
N PRO A 23 12.14 5.98 0.66
CA PRO A 23 13.43 5.42 0.24
C PRO A 23 14.40 6.48 -0.31
N GLY A 24 15.68 6.09 -0.38
CA GLY A 24 16.79 6.99 -0.76
C GLY A 24 16.81 7.46 -2.20
N HIS A 25 16.06 6.82 -3.13
CA HIS A 25 15.98 7.24 -4.54
C HIS A 25 15.30 8.61 -4.74
N LYS A 26 14.56 9.09 -3.74
CA LYS A 26 13.90 10.41 -3.73
C LYS A 26 12.97 10.67 -4.91
N ARG A 27 12.44 9.62 -5.53
CA ARG A 27 11.48 9.69 -6.66
C ARG A 27 12.00 10.46 -7.88
N ARG A 28 13.34 10.58 -8.04
CA ARG A 28 13.91 11.43 -9.09
C ARG A 28 13.92 10.77 -10.45
N VAL A 29 14.47 9.57 -10.55
CA VAL A 29 14.58 8.83 -11.80
C VAL A 29 14.35 7.35 -11.53
N PRO A 30 13.40 6.68 -12.21
CA PRO A 30 13.30 5.24 -12.12
C PRO A 30 14.55 4.57 -12.69
N PRO A 31 15.09 3.51 -12.05
CA PRO A 31 16.32 2.88 -12.48
C PRO A 31 16.21 2.16 -13.82
N ALA A 32 15.00 1.88 -14.30
CA ALA A 32 14.76 1.24 -15.58
C ALA A 32 13.36 1.59 -16.11
N PRO A 33 13.12 1.47 -17.43
CA PRO A 33 11.79 1.58 -18.00
C PRO A 33 10.81 0.61 -17.35
N GLY A 34 9.59 1.03 -17.10
CA GLY A 34 8.54 0.22 -16.46
C GLY A 34 8.51 0.29 -14.94
N LEU A 35 9.46 0.94 -14.30
CA LEU A 35 9.48 1.15 -12.84
C LEU A 35 8.86 2.51 -12.43
N GLY A 36 7.82 2.93 -13.12
CA GLY A 36 7.10 4.19 -12.82
C GLY A 36 6.53 4.27 -11.40
N CYS A 37 6.28 3.13 -10.75
CA CYS A 37 5.84 3.05 -9.36
C CYS A 37 6.82 3.68 -8.34
N TYR A 38 8.06 3.92 -8.72
CA TYR A 38 9.01 4.68 -7.90
C TYR A 38 8.48 6.05 -7.50
N ALA A 39 7.62 6.65 -8.31
CA ALA A 39 6.98 7.93 -7.99
C ALA A 39 6.07 7.84 -6.76
N TRP A 40 5.57 6.67 -6.41
CA TRP A 40 4.65 6.42 -5.29
C TRP A 40 5.31 5.67 -4.14
N ASP A 41 6.60 5.43 -4.23
CA ASP A 41 7.32 4.72 -3.18
C ASP A 41 7.49 5.63 -1.96
N LEU A 42 6.68 5.36 -0.96
CA LEU A 42 6.56 6.12 0.27
C LEU A 42 6.78 5.20 1.46
N THR A 43 7.32 5.74 2.54
CA THR A 43 7.31 5.09 3.84
C THR A 43 6.09 5.50 4.66
N GLU A 44 5.99 5.08 5.89
CA GLU A 44 4.91 5.36 6.84
C GLU A 44 4.94 6.82 7.32
N ILE A 45 4.71 7.75 6.39
CA ILE A 45 4.59 9.17 6.68
C ILE A 45 3.12 9.54 6.94
N ASP A 46 2.88 10.71 7.48
CA ASP A 46 1.53 11.21 7.72
C ASP A 46 0.64 11.09 6.46
N GLY A 47 -0.44 10.36 6.58
CA GLY A 47 -1.40 10.10 5.52
C GLY A 47 -1.10 8.87 4.65
N ALA A 48 0.08 8.25 4.78
CA ALA A 48 0.45 7.04 4.02
C ALA A 48 0.00 5.74 4.68
N ASP A 49 -0.44 5.80 5.95
CA ASP A 49 -0.87 4.64 6.73
C ASP A 49 0.27 3.69 7.12
N ASP A 50 -0.02 2.68 7.93
CA ASP A 50 0.88 1.60 8.34
C ASP A 50 0.27 0.26 7.95
N LEU A 51 1.00 -0.55 7.18
CA LEU A 51 0.48 -1.82 6.68
C LEU A 51 0.15 -2.82 7.81
N HIS A 52 0.90 -2.78 8.91
CA HIS A 52 0.73 -3.71 10.03
C HIS A 52 -0.31 -3.24 11.05
N ASP A 53 -0.68 -1.96 11.02
CA ASP A 53 -1.70 -1.36 11.88
C ASP A 53 -2.55 -0.37 11.07
N ALA A 54 -3.12 -0.85 9.98
CA ALA A 54 -3.80 -0.02 9.00
C ALA A 54 -5.10 0.59 9.55
N ASP A 55 -5.19 1.91 9.54
CA ASP A 55 -6.37 2.68 9.94
C ASP A 55 -6.79 3.76 8.92
N GLY A 56 -6.06 3.88 7.82
CA GLY A 56 -6.24 4.91 6.80
C GLY A 56 -6.42 4.35 5.39
N ILE A 57 -5.58 4.80 4.45
CA ILE A 57 -5.70 4.46 3.03
C ILE A 57 -5.51 2.97 2.74
N LEU A 58 -4.66 2.29 3.50
CA LEU A 58 -4.46 0.85 3.38
C LEU A 58 -5.64 0.07 3.95
N ALA A 59 -6.19 0.48 5.09
CA ALA A 59 -7.41 -0.11 5.64
C ALA A 59 -8.58 0.00 4.65
N ASP A 60 -8.78 1.16 4.04
CA ASP A 60 -9.79 1.37 3.00
C ASP A 60 -9.57 0.46 1.77
N ALA A 61 -8.33 0.31 1.33
CA ALA A 61 -7.98 -0.55 0.19
C ALA A 61 -8.25 -2.03 0.51
N MET A 62 -7.86 -2.50 1.69
CA MET A 62 -8.13 -3.87 2.16
C MET A 62 -9.64 -4.13 2.26
N ALA A 63 -10.42 -3.19 2.79
CA ALA A 63 -11.87 -3.30 2.88
C ALA A 63 -12.54 -3.41 1.49
N ARG A 64 -12.09 -2.62 0.52
CA ARG A 64 -12.59 -2.72 -0.87
C ARG A 64 -12.23 -4.04 -1.52
N THR A 65 -11.02 -4.53 -1.28
CA THR A 65 -10.60 -5.86 -1.77
C THR A 65 -11.46 -6.96 -1.16
N ALA A 66 -11.69 -6.92 0.15
CA ALA A 66 -12.56 -7.87 0.81
C ALA A 66 -13.98 -7.86 0.22
N ALA A 67 -14.56 -6.68 -0.02
CA ALA A 67 -15.87 -6.55 -0.62
C ALA A 67 -15.91 -7.12 -2.04
N LEU A 68 -14.87 -6.89 -2.86
CA LEU A 68 -14.78 -7.42 -4.22
C LEU A 68 -14.82 -8.96 -4.27
N TYR A 69 -14.18 -9.61 -3.32
CA TYR A 69 -14.13 -11.07 -3.22
C TYR A 69 -15.23 -11.68 -2.34
N GLY A 70 -16.13 -10.86 -1.79
CA GLY A 70 -17.16 -11.33 -0.85
C GLY A 70 -16.59 -11.88 0.44
N ALA A 71 -15.37 -11.49 0.81
CA ALA A 71 -14.70 -11.91 2.02
C ALA A 71 -15.01 -10.97 3.20
N ARG A 72 -14.97 -11.52 4.41
CA ARG A 72 -15.18 -10.73 5.62
C ARG A 72 -14.04 -9.75 5.90
N ARG A 73 -12.81 -10.14 5.59
CA ARG A 73 -11.58 -9.34 5.75
C ARG A 73 -10.56 -9.69 4.68
N CYS A 74 -9.66 -8.75 4.41
CA CYS A 74 -8.51 -8.93 3.56
C CYS A 74 -7.29 -8.31 4.25
N TRP A 75 -6.14 -8.96 4.13
CA TRP A 75 -4.86 -8.44 4.59
C TRP A 75 -3.86 -8.47 3.45
N TYR A 76 -3.14 -7.39 3.25
CA TYR A 76 -2.00 -7.36 2.34
C TYR A 76 -0.77 -7.91 3.04
N LEU A 77 -0.08 -8.83 2.40
CA LEU A 77 1.06 -9.54 2.96
C LEU A 77 2.36 -9.07 2.30
N VAL A 78 3.41 -8.94 3.09
CA VAL A 78 4.76 -8.57 2.61
C VAL A 78 5.71 -9.76 2.53
N GLY A 79 5.40 -10.87 3.16
CA GLY A 79 6.22 -12.09 3.19
C GLY A 79 5.86 -13.14 2.12
N GLY A 80 5.09 -12.75 1.10
CA GLY A 80 4.62 -13.65 0.04
C GLY A 80 3.46 -14.54 0.46
N SER A 81 2.93 -15.33 -0.49
CA SER A 81 1.76 -16.20 -0.28
C SER A 81 1.99 -17.30 0.76
N THR A 82 3.22 -17.78 0.89
CA THR A 82 3.58 -18.80 1.87
C THR A 82 3.28 -18.36 3.30
N VAL A 83 3.60 -17.11 3.65
CA VAL A 83 3.28 -16.55 4.98
C VAL A 83 1.78 -16.53 5.21
N GLY A 84 0.99 -16.17 4.21
CA GLY A 84 -0.46 -16.17 4.28
C GLY A 84 -1.04 -17.56 4.53
N LEU A 85 -0.54 -18.56 3.80
CA LEU A 85 -0.94 -19.98 3.98
C LEU A 85 -0.59 -20.49 5.38
N LEU A 86 0.63 -20.25 5.85
CA LEU A 86 1.06 -20.64 7.18
C LEU A 86 0.22 -19.99 8.28
N ALA A 87 -0.05 -18.69 8.14
CA ALA A 87 -0.90 -17.95 9.08
C ALA A 87 -2.33 -18.49 9.09
N GLY A 88 -2.90 -18.80 7.92
CA GLY A 88 -4.23 -19.39 7.78
C GLY A 88 -4.33 -20.75 8.45
N ILE A 89 -3.37 -21.63 8.19
CA ILE A 89 -3.33 -22.97 8.82
C ILE A 89 -3.20 -22.85 10.35
N ARG A 90 -2.35 -21.94 10.83
CA ARG A 90 -2.15 -21.75 12.28
C ARG A 90 -3.39 -21.17 12.97
N ALA A 91 -4.22 -20.44 12.26
CA ALA A 91 -5.44 -19.83 12.80
C ALA A 91 -6.62 -20.81 12.92
N LEU A 92 -6.53 -21.98 12.30
CA LEU A 92 -7.53 -23.05 12.39
C LEU A 92 -7.37 -23.86 13.69
#